data_72e95d0f1af4be387a0000536f06c887
#
_entry.id   72e95d0f1af4be387a0000536f06c887
#
_cell.length_a   1.000
_cell.length_b   1.000
_cell.length_c   1.000
_cell.angle_alpha   90.00
_cell.angle_beta   90.00
_cell.angle_gamma   90.00
#
_symmetry.space_group_name_H-M   'P 1'
#
loop_
_entity.id
_entity.type
_entity.pdbx_description
1 polymer ?
#
loop_
_entity_poly.entity_id
_entity_poly.type
_entity_poly.pdbx_seq_one_letter_code
_entity_poly.pdbx_strand_id
1 'polypeptide(L)'
;EDGILLLLELEESRYYEMLRKGQSAVKTALQNLPKNATEVPDSILFRLSEERGINPDMVMAISNDLGWENLSVRVGFSADMADRNARMTKDAAKIRDKNNFLKEVFPVTSQDYYLDTNKTHFTAEVLHCGEINHESNNISFSNEVISPPTHFIILDRTLFYPEGGGQLGDQGYFHLDETRTISVLDTKIEEGVIIHFTDGFVNNGRIDAEVDNIRRRQLM
;
A
#
# COMPACT_ATOMS: atom_id res chain seq x y z
N GLU A 1 -25.45 -7.11 -16.57
CA GLU A 1 -25.44 -5.68 -16.95
C GLU A 1 -25.55 -4.79 -15.72
N ASP A 2 -26.35 -5.14 -14.70
CA ASP A 2 -26.57 -4.33 -13.50
C ASP A 2 -25.29 -4.16 -12.63
N GLY A 3 -24.41 -5.15 -12.60
CA GLY A 3 -23.14 -5.08 -11.84
C GLY A 3 -22.13 -4.08 -12.41
N ILE A 4 -22.13 -3.88 -13.74
CA ILE A 4 -21.24 -2.93 -14.42
C ILE A 4 -21.72 -1.51 -14.17
N LEU A 5 -23.03 -1.29 -14.21
CA LEU A 5 -23.62 0.02 -13.93
C LEU A 5 -23.36 0.46 -12.48
N LEU A 6 -23.50 -0.46 -11.52
CA LEU A 6 -23.19 -0.19 -10.11
C LEU A 6 -21.72 0.14 -9.88
N LEU A 7 -20.81 -0.54 -10.58
CA LEU A 7 -19.37 -0.26 -10.52
C LEU A 7 -19.06 1.13 -11.10
N LEU A 8 -19.68 1.50 -12.21
CA LEU A 8 -19.53 2.84 -12.83
C LEU A 8 -20.05 3.94 -11.91
N GLU A 9 -21.20 3.75 -11.28
CA GLU A 9 -21.78 4.71 -10.31
C GLU A 9 -20.88 4.88 -9.08
N LEU A 10 -20.29 3.79 -8.58
CA LEU A 10 -19.32 3.83 -7.47
C LEU A 10 -18.05 4.59 -7.85
N GLU A 11 -17.48 4.30 -9.02
CA GLU A 11 -16.28 5.00 -9.50
C GLU A 11 -16.56 6.47 -9.80
N GLU A 12 -17.73 6.80 -10.36
CA GLU A 12 -18.16 8.18 -10.55
C GLU A 12 -18.29 8.93 -9.23
N SER A 13 -18.91 8.30 -8.22
CA SER A 13 -19.04 8.88 -6.89
C SER A 13 -17.67 9.11 -6.22
N ARG A 14 -16.74 8.18 -6.33
CA ARG A 14 -15.35 8.33 -5.85
C ARG A 14 -14.62 9.45 -6.58
N TYR A 15 -14.80 9.56 -7.89
CA TYR A 15 -14.20 10.62 -8.70
C TYR A 15 -14.70 12.00 -8.27
N TYR A 16 -16.01 12.18 -8.06
CA TYR A 16 -16.56 13.45 -7.56
C TYR A 16 -16.11 13.78 -6.14
N GLU A 17 -15.96 12.78 -5.27
CA GLU A 17 -15.42 13.01 -3.94
C GLU A 17 -13.95 13.45 -3.97
N MET A 18 -13.15 12.83 -4.83
CA MET A 18 -11.76 13.20 -5.07
C MET A 18 -11.65 14.63 -5.63
N LEU A 19 -12.49 14.98 -6.60
CA LEU A 19 -12.56 16.36 -7.15
C LEU A 19 -12.91 17.38 -6.05
N ARG A 20 -13.89 17.09 -5.20
CA ARG A 20 -14.30 17.98 -4.11
C ARG A 20 -13.20 18.17 -3.05
N LYS A 21 -12.49 17.10 -2.68
CA LYS A 21 -11.31 17.16 -1.79
C LYS A 21 -10.18 17.94 -2.47
N GLY A 22 -9.99 17.72 -3.78
CA GLY A 22 -9.01 18.43 -4.60
C GLY A 22 -9.27 19.92 -4.66
N GLN A 23 -10.52 20.36 -4.85
CA GLN A 23 -10.88 21.77 -4.89
C GLN A 23 -10.47 22.52 -3.61
N SER A 24 -10.73 21.95 -2.45
CA SER A 24 -10.32 22.55 -1.18
C SER A 24 -8.80 22.69 -1.06
N ALA A 25 -8.06 21.66 -1.47
CA ALA A 25 -6.61 21.66 -1.42
C ALA A 25 -6.00 22.69 -2.40
N VAL A 26 -6.49 22.73 -3.64
CA VAL A 26 -6.05 23.69 -4.66
C VAL A 26 -6.41 25.12 -4.23
N LYS A 27 -7.64 25.36 -3.76
CA LYS A 27 -8.06 26.67 -3.24
C LYS A 27 -7.12 27.16 -2.14
N THR A 28 -6.82 26.32 -1.17
CA THR A 28 -5.90 26.66 -0.07
C THR A 28 -4.48 26.94 -0.58
N ALA A 29 -4.00 26.14 -1.54
CA ALA A 29 -2.67 26.31 -2.11
C ALA A 29 -2.53 27.62 -2.91
N LEU A 30 -3.59 28.05 -3.59
CA LEU A 30 -3.62 29.28 -4.39
C LEU A 30 -3.93 30.55 -3.58
N GLN A 31 -4.42 30.44 -2.33
CA GLN A 31 -4.79 31.60 -1.51
C GLN A 31 -3.66 32.62 -1.30
N ASN A 32 -2.43 32.17 -1.30
CA ASN A 32 -1.25 33.00 -1.08
C ASN A 32 -0.60 33.49 -2.39
N LEU A 33 -1.16 33.15 -3.55
CA LEU A 33 -0.67 33.64 -4.82
C LEU A 33 -1.14 35.07 -5.08
N PRO A 34 -0.28 35.94 -5.65
CA PRO A 34 -0.70 37.23 -6.12
C PRO A 34 -1.83 37.12 -7.15
N LYS A 35 -2.84 38.01 -7.09
CA LYS A 35 -3.99 37.96 -8.01
C LYS A 35 -3.62 38.13 -9.48
N ASN A 36 -2.45 38.65 -9.78
CA ASN A 36 -1.88 38.81 -11.12
C ASN A 36 -0.90 37.70 -11.49
N ALA A 37 -0.85 36.61 -10.73
CA ALA A 37 -0.01 35.46 -11.07
C ALA A 37 -0.49 34.84 -12.40
N THR A 38 0.47 34.55 -13.27
CA THR A 38 0.24 33.90 -14.56
C THR A 38 0.71 32.45 -14.59
N GLU A 39 1.41 32.04 -13.56
CA GLU A 39 1.99 30.69 -13.48
C GLU A 39 1.88 30.14 -12.05
N VAL A 40 1.53 28.86 -11.94
CA VAL A 40 1.52 28.15 -10.64
C VAL A 40 2.95 27.75 -10.31
N PRO A 41 3.48 28.14 -9.13
CA PRO A 41 4.82 27.73 -8.71
C PRO A 41 4.98 26.20 -8.68
N ASP A 42 6.09 25.72 -9.20
CA ASP A 42 6.43 24.28 -9.22
C ASP A 42 6.32 23.64 -7.83
N SER A 43 6.70 24.34 -6.77
CA SER A 43 6.60 23.86 -5.39
C SER A 43 5.16 23.53 -4.95
N ILE A 44 4.18 24.29 -5.46
CA ILE A 44 2.77 24.05 -5.20
C ILE A 44 2.30 22.82 -5.98
N LEU A 45 2.69 22.73 -7.25
CA LEU A 45 2.33 21.58 -8.11
C LEU A 45 2.93 20.28 -7.59
N PHE A 46 4.21 20.28 -7.21
CA PHE A 46 4.86 19.12 -6.59
C PHE A 46 4.15 18.69 -5.32
N ARG A 47 3.87 19.61 -4.41
CA ARG A 47 3.19 19.32 -3.15
C ARG A 47 1.80 18.74 -3.36
N LEU A 48 0.99 19.33 -4.25
CA LEU A 48 -0.36 18.83 -4.55
C LEU A 48 -0.32 17.44 -5.18
N SER A 49 0.66 17.18 -6.04
CA SER A 49 0.83 15.88 -6.67
C SER A 49 1.31 14.81 -5.68
N GLU A 50 2.33 15.10 -4.86
CA GLU A 50 2.94 14.14 -3.94
C GLU A 50 2.06 13.85 -2.71
N GLU A 51 1.45 14.89 -2.11
CA GLU A 51 0.67 14.73 -0.87
C GLU A 51 -0.78 14.35 -1.11
N ARG A 52 -1.34 14.71 -2.27
CA ARG A 52 -2.79 14.61 -2.54
C ARG A 52 -3.14 13.87 -3.82
N GLY A 53 -2.15 13.46 -4.61
CA GLY A 53 -2.39 12.82 -5.90
C GLY A 53 -3.07 13.71 -6.94
N ILE A 54 -3.03 15.06 -6.77
CA ILE A 54 -3.67 16.02 -7.67
C ILE A 54 -2.66 16.38 -8.77
N ASN A 55 -2.93 15.92 -9.99
CA ASN A 55 -2.06 16.21 -11.13
C ASN A 55 -2.21 17.67 -11.61
N PRO A 56 -1.24 18.20 -12.39
CA PRO A 56 -1.27 19.58 -12.90
C PRO A 56 -2.51 19.92 -13.69
N ASP A 57 -3.04 19.01 -14.50
CA ASP A 57 -4.25 19.25 -15.30
C ASP A 57 -5.48 19.46 -14.41
N MET A 58 -5.61 18.68 -13.34
CA MET A 58 -6.63 18.90 -12.31
C MET A 58 -6.46 20.24 -11.59
N VAL A 59 -5.21 20.64 -11.26
CA VAL A 59 -4.94 21.95 -10.65
C VAL A 59 -5.43 23.05 -11.58
N MET A 60 -5.15 22.94 -12.87
CA MET A 60 -5.58 23.95 -13.87
C MET A 60 -7.11 23.98 -14.02
N ALA A 61 -7.77 22.84 -14.13
CA ALA A 61 -9.22 22.76 -14.23
C ALA A 61 -9.90 23.42 -13.01
N ILE A 62 -9.46 23.06 -11.80
CA ILE A 62 -9.98 23.62 -10.55
C ILE A 62 -9.65 25.12 -10.42
N SER A 63 -8.47 25.55 -10.88
CA SER A 63 -8.08 26.98 -10.85
C SER A 63 -8.99 27.82 -11.73
N ASN A 64 -9.33 27.34 -12.93
CA ASN A 64 -10.28 27.99 -13.82
C ASN A 64 -11.68 28.13 -13.19
N ASP A 65 -12.17 27.07 -12.55
CA ASP A 65 -13.44 27.10 -11.81
C ASP A 65 -13.43 28.08 -10.63
N LEU A 66 -12.25 28.34 -10.04
CA LEU A 66 -12.06 29.30 -8.98
C LEU A 66 -11.84 30.74 -9.49
N GLY A 67 -11.91 30.97 -10.81
CA GLY A 67 -11.75 32.29 -11.44
C GLY A 67 -10.30 32.72 -11.73
N TRP A 68 -9.37 31.77 -11.76
CA TRP A 68 -7.98 32.00 -12.13
C TRP A 68 -7.74 31.71 -13.62
N GLU A 69 -8.37 32.49 -14.51
CA GLU A 69 -8.40 32.21 -15.95
C GLU A 69 -7.03 32.32 -16.67
N ASN A 70 -6.06 33.02 -16.06
CA ASN A 70 -4.76 33.30 -16.67
C ASN A 70 -3.61 32.49 -16.07
N LEU A 71 -3.89 31.55 -15.17
CA LEU A 71 -2.85 30.66 -14.64
C LEU A 71 -2.44 29.62 -15.68
N SER A 72 -1.16 29.29 -15.66
CA SER A 72 -0.58 28.23 -16.49
C SER A 72 0.37 27.38 -15.69
N VAL A 73 0.72 26.21 -16.22
CA VAL A 73 1.82 25.38 -15.74
C VAL A 73 3.03 25.67 -16.59
N ARG A 74 4.19 25.81 -15.96
CA ARG A 74 5.46 26.03 -16.65
C ARG A 74 5.73 24.96 -17.73
N VAL A 75 6.16 25.42 -18.89
CA VAL A 75 6.59 24.51 -19.96
C VAL A 75 7.74 23.64 -19.44
N GLY A 76 7.62 22.31 -19.59
CA GLY A 76 8.61 21.33 -19.12
C GLY A 76 8.36 20.77 -17.72
N PHE A 77 7.38 21.28 -16.94
CA PHE A 77 7.05 20.78 -15.60
C PHE A 77 6.75 19.26 -15.62
N SER A 78 6.00 18.78 -16.61
CA SER A 78 5.70 17.35 -16.73
C SER A 78 6.93 16.49 -16.94
N ALA A 79 7.93 17.00 -17.67
CA ALA A 79 9.22 16.31 -17.85
C ALA A 79 10.01 16.26 -16.53
N ASP A 80 10.05 17.38 -15.80
CA ASP A 80 10.71 17.45 -14.50
C ASP A 80 10.05 16.56 -13.46
N MET A 81 8.72 16.45 -13.48
CA MET A 81 7.96 15.47 -12.66
C MET A 81 8.31 14.04 -13.01
N ALA A 82 8.36 13.71 -14.30
CA ALA A 82 8.74 12.37 -14.75
C ALA A 82 10.18 12.02 -14.33
N ASP A 83 11.12 12.95 -14.49
CA ASP A 83 12.50 12.79 -14.05
C ASP A 83 12.64 12.64 -12.53
N ARG A 84 11.88 13.44 -11.77
CA ARG A 84 11.85 13.34 -10.30
C ARG A 84 11.29 11.99 -9.86
N ASN A 85 10.18 11.56 -10.42
CA ASN A 85 9.59 10.25 -10.14
C ASN A 85 10.54 9.10 -10.52
N ALA A 86 11.22 9.21 -11.67
CA ALA A 86 12.23 8.24 -12.09
C ALA A 86 13.44 8.19 -11.14
N ARG A 87 13.87 9.34 -10.59
CA ARG A 87 14.95 9.40 -9.56
C ARG A 87 14.49 8.79 -8.26
N MET A 88 13.28 9.12 -7.77
CA MET A 88 12.70 8.53 -6.55
C MET A 88 12.57 7.00 -6.70
N THR A 89 12.14 6.52 -7.86
CA THR A 89 12.05 5.07 -8.16
C THR A 89 13.45 4.43 -8.21
N LYS A 90 14.45 5.11 -8.81
CA LYS A 90 15.84 4.63 -8.84
C LYS A 90 16.50 4.64 -7.47
N ASP A 91 16.22 5.65 -6.67
CA ASP A 91 16.75 5.74 -5.30
C ASP A 91 16.07 4.71 -4.39
N ALA A 92 14.76 4.48 -4.54
CA ALA A 92 14.06 3.38 -3.90
C ALA A 92 14.59 2.01 -4.36
N ALA A 93 14.91 1.85 -5.65
CA ALA A 93 15.54 0.63 -6.18
C ALA A 93 16.97 0.45 -5.63
N LYS A 94 17.76 1.53 -5.51
CA LYS A 94 19.10 1.48 -4.88
C LYS A 94 19.05 1.17 -3.39
N ILE A 95 18.02 1.66 -2.68
CA ILE A 95 17.78 1.31 -1.28
C ILE A 95 17.35 -0.16 -1.20
N ARG A 96 16.53 -0.64 -2.13
CA ARG A 96 16.18 -2.07 -2.26
C ARG A 96 17.41 -2.94 -2.57
N ASP A 97 18.30 -2.53 -3.47
CA ASP A 97 19.54 -3.26 -3.77
C ASP A 97 20.51 -3.31 -2.58
N LYS A 98 20.51 -2.30 -1.70
CA LYS A 98 21.29 -2.33 -0.46
C LYS A 98 20.67 -3.23 0.61
N ASN A 99 19.39 -3.54 0.53
CA ASN A 99 18.63 -4.35 1.48
C ASN A 99 18.31 -5.75 0.94
N ASN A 100 19.05 -6.29 -0.02
CA ASN A 100 18.88 -7.65 -0.57
C ASN A 100 19.19 -8.75 0.48
N PHE A 101 19.10 -8.40 1.76
CA PHE A 101 19.43 -9.28 2.88
C PHE A 101 18.45 -10.45 3.00
N LEU A 102 17.16 -10.24 2.73
CA LEU A 102 16.17 -11.29 2.91
C LEU A 102 16.34 -12.45 1.94
N LYS A 103 16.61 -12.15 0.65
CA LYS A 103 16.87 -13.19 -0.38
C LYS A 103 18.17 -13.95 -0.17
N GLU A 104 19.16 -13.32 0.46
CA GLU A 104 20.44 -14.00 0.78
C GLU A 104 20.27 -14.98 1.94
N VAL A 105 19.31 -14.73 2.84
CA VAL A 105 19.09 -15.52 4.06
C VAL A 105 17.95 -16.51 3.91
N PHE A 106 16.87 -16.13 3.18
CA PHE A 106 15.67 -16.95 3.07
C PHE A 106 15.35 -17.28 1.60
N PRO A 107 14.86 -18.48 1.32
CA PRO A 107 14.34 -18.82 0.00
C PRO A 107 13.10 -17.99 -0.30
N VAL A 108 12.82 -17.77 -1.59
CA VAL A 108 11.56 -17.17 -2.05
C VAL A 108 10.40 -18.04 -1.56
N THR A 109 9.42 -17.40 -0.91
CA THR A 109 8.25 -18.10 -0.37
C THR A 109 7.38 -18.66 -1.51
N SER A 110 6.99 -19.92 -1.45
CA SER A 110 6.03 -20.50 -2.40
C SER A 110 4.65 -19.88 -2.20
N GLN A 111 4.12 -19.26 -3.28
CA GLN A 111 2.86 -18.50 -3.26
C GLN A 111 1.70 -19.38 -3.72
N ASP A 112 1.27 -20.30 -2.85
CA ASP A 112 0.28 -21.34 -3.18
C ASP A 112 -1.15 -20.75 -3.34
N TYR A 113 -1.41 -19.52 -2.93
CA TYR A 113 -2.70 -18.84 -3.13
C TYR A 113 -3.07 -18.61 -4.61
N TYR A 114 -2.11 -18.65 -5.52
CA TYR A 114 -2.38 -18.61 -6.97
C TYR A 114 -2.89 -19.96 -7.51
N LEU A 115 -2.62 -21.06 -6.82
CA LEU A 115 -2.99 -22.41 -7.29
C LEU A 115 -4.44 -22.76 -6.98
N ASP A 116 -4.94 -22.32 -5.83
CA ASP A 116 -6.32 -22.54 -5.40
C ASP A 116 -6.80 -21.42 -4.48
N THR A 117 -7.56 -20.49 -5.02
CA THR A 117 -8.09 -19.33 -4.29
C THR A 117 -9.14 -19.68 -3.23
N ASN A 118 -9.74 -20.87 -3.30
CA ASN A 118 -10.74 -21.32 -2.33
C ASN A 118 -10.12 -22.04 -1.13
N LYS A 119 -8.86 -22.44 -1.25
CA LYS A 119 -8.16 -23.12 -0.17
C LYS A 119 -7.74 -22.12 0.91
N THR A 120 -8.13 -22.38 2.15
CA THR A 120 -7.83 -21.51 3.30
C THR A 120 -6.93 -22.16 4.33
N HIS A 121 -6.87 -23.50 4.37
CA HIS A 121 -6.06 -24.25 5.31
C HIS A 121 -4.85 -24.87 4.60
N PHE A 122 -3.69 -24.76 5.24
CA PHE A 122 -2.46 -25.35 4.74
C PHE A 122 -1.49 -25.63 5.88
N THR A 123 -0.47 -26.42 5.57
CA THR A 123 0.64 -26.67 6.48
C THR A 123 1.92 -26.16 5.84
N ALA A 124 2.75 -25.50 6.62
CA ALA A 124 4.02 -24.94 6.17
C ALA A 124 5.13 -25.21 7.20
N GLU A 125 6.38 -25.00 6.79
CA GLU A 125 7.53 -25.01 7.66
C GLU A 125 7.91 -23.59 8.05
N VAL A 126 8.09 -23.34 9.36
CA VAL A 126 8.55 -22.07 9.89
C VAL A 126 10.04 -21.98 9.67
N LEU A 127 10.48 -21.11 8.78
CA LEU A 127 11.89 -20.87 8.49
C LEU A 127 12.51 -19.90 9.50
N HIS A 128 11.73 -18.93 9.96
CA HIS A 128 12.19 -17.96 10.96
C HIS A 128 11.00 -17.33 11.71
N CYS A 129 11.25 -16.99 12.97
CA CYS A 129 10.37 -16.15 13.77
C CYS A 129 11.24 -15.13 14.54
N GLY A 130 10.88 -13.85 14.45
CA GLY A 130 11.59 -12.76 15.11
C GLY A 130 10.66 -11.78 15.80
N GLU A 131 11.18 -11.03 16.75
CA GLU A 131 10.47 -9.93 17.42
C GLU A 131 10.55 -8.65 16.59
N ILE A 132 9.49 -7.84 16.67
CA ILE A 132 9.42 -6.53 16.01
C ILE A 132 9.83 -5.46 17.02
N ASN A 133 10.91 -4.74 16.70
CA ASN A 133 11.29 -3.55 17.46
C ASN A 133 10.62 -2.32 16.83
N HIS A 134 9.54 -1.84 17.44
CA HIS A 134 8.77 -0.69 16.96
C HIS A 134 9.54 0.64 17.02
N GLU A 135 10.58 0.76 17.84
CA GLU A 135 11.40 1.98 17.92
C GLU A 135 12.38 2.09 16.75
N SER A 136 12.83 0.97 16.22
CA SER A 136 13.86 0.90 15.17
C SER A 136 13.30 0.71 13.76
N ASN A 137 12.09 0.17 13.64
CA ASN A 137 11.50 -0.23 12.37
C ASN A 137 10.30 0.66 12.02
N ASN A 138 10.44 1.50 10.98
CA ASN A 138 9.34 2.26 10.37
C ASN A 138 8.44 1.36 9.53
N ILE A 139 7.89 0.30 10.12
CA ILE A 139 6.91 -0.58 9.45
C ILE A 139 5.54 0.05 9.63
N SER A 140 4.91 0.47 8.53
CA SER A 140 3.52 0.92 8.52
C SER A 140 2.60 -0.29 8.37
N PHE A 141 1.59 -0.38 9.23
CA PHE A 141 0.51 -1.36 9.15
C PHE A 141 -0.77 -0.70 8.68
N SER A 142 -1.69 -1.49 8.13
CA SER A 142 -3.00 -0.99 7.74
C SER A 142 -3.78 -0.49 8.98
N ASN A 143 -4.67 0.49 8.79
CA ASN A 143 -5.50 1.04 9.87
C ASN A 143 -6.49 0.00 10.48
N GLU A 144 -6.60 -1.18 9.89
CA GLU A 144 -7.42 -2.29 10.38
C GLU A 144 -6.73 -3.11 11.46
N VAL A 145 -5.42 -2.94 11.64
CA VAL A 145 -4.66 -3.61 12.70
C VAL A 145 -4.97 -2.95 14.05
N ILE A 146 -5.82 -3.60 14.84
CA ILE A 146 -6.29 -3.08 16.14
C ILE A 146 -5.16 -3.02 17.18
N SER A 147 -4.23 -3.97 17.13
CA SER A 147 -3.06 -4.03 18.01
C SER A 147 -1.80 -4.19 17.18
N PRO A 148 -0.71 -3.48 17.51
CA PRO A 148 0.53 -3.62 16.75
C PRO A 148 1.05 -5.06 16.86
N PRO A 149 1.48 -5.68 15.75
CA PRO A 149 2.07 -7.00 15.79
C PRO A 149 3.37 -6.98 16.60
N THR A 150 3.62 -8.05 17.34
CA THR A 150 4.80 -8.17 18.21
C THR A 150 5.91 -9.01 17.59
N HIS A 151 5.54 -9.87 16.63
CA HIS A 151 6.47 -10.79 15.96
C HIS A 151 6.24 -10.82 14.46
N PHE A 152 7.22 -11.34 13.73
CA PHE A 152 7.11 -11.68 12.34
C PHE A 152 7.55 -13.13 12.09
N ILE A 153 6.92 -13.78 11.12
CA ILE A 153 7.15 -15.19 10.78
C ILE A 153 7.37 -15.31 9.28
N ILE A 154 8.39 -16.07 8.90
CA ILE A 154 8.70 -16.43 7.52
C ILE A 154 8.47 -17.92 7.36
N LEU A 155 7.69 -18.30 6.33
CA LEU A 155 7.35 -19.68 5.98
C LEU A 155 7.96 -20.07 4.64
N ASP A 156 8.13 -21.39 4.41
CA ASP A 156 8.54 -21.95 3.12
C ASP A 156 7.48 -21.73 2.03
N ARG A 157 6.19 -21.79 2.41
CA ARG A 157 5.03 -21.58 1.55
C ARG A 157 3.88 -20.91 2.28
N THR A 158 2.97 -20.29 1.53
CA THR A 158 1.81 -19.65 2.12
C THR A 158 0.60 -19.58 1.18
N LEU A 159 -0.60 -19.61 1.78
CA LEU A 159 -1.86 -19.23 1.15
C LEU A 159 -2.26 -17.79 1.48
N PHE A 160 -1.57 -17.10 2.38
CA PHE A 160 -1.85 -15.70 2.68
C PHE A 160 -1.39 -14.81 1.51
N TYR A 161 -2.33 -14.02 0.96
CA TYR A 161 -2.02 -13.01 -0.04
C TYR A 161 -1.34 -11.81 0.64
N PRO A 162 -0.15 -11.40 0.21
CA PRO A 162 0.53 -10.25 0.80
C PRO A 162 -0.05 -8.93 0.29
N GLU A 163 0.04 -7.87 1.09
CA GLU A 163 -0.33 -6.53 0.69
C GLU A 163 0.36 -6.13 -0.62
N GLY A 164 -0.42 -5.67 -1.60
CA GLY A 164 0.11 -5.25 -2.89
C GLY A 164 -0.96 -4.71 -3.82
N GLY A 165 -0.58 -3.79 -4.72
CA GLY A 165 -1.48 -3.24 -5.73
C GLY A 165 -2.70 -2.49 -5.17
N GLY A 166 -2.66 -2.04 -3.90
CA GLY A 166 -3.78 -1.40 -3.22
C GLY A 166 -4.72 -2.38 -2.51
N GLN A 167 -4.49 -3.68 -2.61
CA GLN A 167 -5.19 -4.70 -1.85
C GLN A 167 -4.45 -4.93 -0.52
N LEU A 168 -5.21 -4.97 0.58
CA LEU A 168 -4.69 -5.28 1.91
C LEU A 168 -4.23 -6.74 1.99
N GLY A 169 -3.22 -7.00 2.82
CA GLY A 169 -2.73 -8.33 3.10
C GLY A 169 -3.79 -9.20 3.83
N ASP A 170 -3.75 -10.49 3.57
CA ASP A 170 -4.60 -11.43 4.29
C ASP A 170 -4.27 -11.50 5.78
N GLN A 171 -5.29 -11.83 6.55
CA GLN A 171 -5.21 -12.15 7.97
C GLN A 171 -5.67 -13.59 8.21
N GLY A 172 -5.44 -14.09 9.42
CA GLY A 172 -5.86 -15.45 9.79
C GLY A 172 -5.14 -15.95 11.03
N TYR A 173 -4.85 -17.25 11.07
CA TYR A 173 -4.36 -17.90 12.28
C TYR A 173 -3.28 -18.92 11.97
N PHE A 174 -2.32 -19.04 12.90
CA PHE A 174 -1.40 -20.16 13.03
C PHE A 174 -1.82 -21.00 14.23
N HIS A 175 -2.02 -22.30 14.01
CA HIS A 175 -2.43 -23.25 15.03
C HIS A 175 -1.20 -23.93 15.63
N LEU A 176 -0.91 -23.63 16.89
CA LEU A 176 0.21 -24.26 17.61
C LEU A 176 -0.13 -25.64 18.12
N ASP A 177 -1.37 -25.80 18.57
CA ASP A 177 -2.00 -27.07 19.01
C ASP A 177 -3.53 -26.91 18.96
N GLU A 178 -4.28 -27.90 19.49
CA GLU A 178 -5.76 -27.90 19.46
C GLU A 178 -6.42 -26.72 20.20
N THR A 179 -5.67 -26.03 21.08
CA THR A 179 -6.20 -24.99 21.97
C THR A 179 -5.55 -23.62 21.79
N ARG A 180 -4.34 -23.56 21.21
CA ARG A 180 -3.55 -22.34 21.09
C ARG A 180 -3.39 -21.94 19.64
N THR A 181 -3.81 -20.72 19.37
CA THR A 181 -3.64 -20.07 18.07
C THR A 181 -2.90 -18.74 18.23
N ILE A 182 -2.23 -18.32 17.17
CA ILE A 182 -1.59 -17.02 17.03
C ILE A 182 -2.24 -16.32 15.85
N SER A 183 -2.62 -15.06 16.01
CA SER A 183 -3.24 -14.28 14.94
C SER A 183 -2.19 -13.77 13.96
N VAL A 184 -2.45 -13.96 12.67
CA VAL A 184 -1.76 -13.25 11.60
C VAL A 184 -2.51 -11.95 11.35
N LEU A 185 -1.90 -10.84 11.73
CA LEU A 185 -2.52 -9.51 11.72
C LEU A 185 -2.32 -8.77 10.40
N ASP A 186 -1.25 -9.08 9.68
CA ASP A 186 -0.93 -8.51 8.36
C ASP A 186 0.04 -9.42 7.61
N THR A 187 0.04 -9.32 6.28
CA THR A 187 0.95 -10.10 5.43
C THR A 187 1.55 -9.18 4.37
N LYS A 188 2.86 -9.15 4.27
CA LYS A 188 3.61 -8.33 3.30
C LYS A 188 4.61 -9.16 2.53
N ILE A 189 4.98 -8.68 1.36
CA ILE A 189 6.02 -9.30 0.54
C ILE A 189 7.19 -8.34 0.37
N GLU A 190 8.39 -8.85 0.62
CA GLU A 190 9.62 -8.12 0.36
C GLU A 190 10.61 -9.08 -0.30
N GLU A 191 11.12 -8.69 -1.47
CA GLU A 191 12.08 -9.47 -2.27
C GLU A 191 11.64 -10.91 -2.61
N GLY A 192 10.33 -11.17 -2.64
CA GLY A 192 9.77 -12.50 -2.89
C GLY A 192 9.66 -13.38 -1.64
N VAL A 193 10.11 -12.86 -0.48
CA VAL A 193 9.88 -13.48 0.83
C VAL A 193 8.60 -12.89 1.42
N ILE A 194 7.66 -13.75 1.83
CA ILE A 194 6.42 -13.32 2.44
C ILE A 194 6.57 -13.33 3.96
N ILE A 195 6.27 -12.18 4.57
CA ILE A 195 6.39 -11.90 5.99
C ILE A 195 5.00 -11.86 6.59
N HIS A 196 4.74 -12.71 7.57
CA HIS A 196 3.49 -12.75 8.32
C HIS A 196 3.69 -12.04 9.66
N PHE A 197 2.96 -10.97 9.89
CA PHE A 197 3.02 -10.19 11.13
C PHE A 197 2.01 -10.72 12.14
N THR A 198 2.47 -11.06 13.35
CA THR A 198 1.69 -11.83 14.32
C THR A 198 1.66 -11.18 15.69
N ASP A 199 0.69 -11.58 16.52
CA ASP A 199 0.55 -11.18 17.91
C ASP A 199 1.35 -12.08 18.89
N GLY A 200 2.05 -13.11 18.38
CA GLY A 200 2.78 -14.05 19.20
C GLY A 200 3.91 -14.78 18.49
N PHE A 201 4.69 -15.51 19.27
CA PHE A 201 5.86 -16.26 18.84
C PHE A 201 5.49 -17.70 18.43
N VAL A 202 6.16 -18.18 17.37
CA VAL A 202 6.08 -19.55 16.88
C VAL A 202 7.47 -20.16 16.88
N ASN A 203 7.59 -21.39 17.37
CA ASN A 203 8.84 -22.13 17.27
C ASN A 203 9.09 -22.60 15.83
N ASN A 204 10.35 -22.78 15.47
CA ASN A 204 10.69 -23.41 14.20
C ASN A 204 10.10 -24.82 14.12
N GLY A 205 9.69 -25.21 12.94
CA GLY A 205 9.10 -26.50 12.66
C GLY A 205 7.81 -26.36 11.84
N ARG A 206 7.06 -27.46 11.77
CA ARG A 206 5.82 -27.52 10.99
C ARG A 206 4.68 -26.85 11.73
N ILE A 207 3.91 -26.02 11.01
CA ILE A 207 2.76 -25.31 11.53
C ILE A 207 1.55 -25.48 10.62
N ASP A 208 0.38 -25.60 11.21
CA ASP A 208 -0.90 -25.53 10.50
C ASP A 208 -1.41 -24.09 10.50
N ALA A 209 -1.91 -23.64 9.37
CA ALA A 209 -2.31 -22.27 9.14
C ALA A 209 -3.67 -22.17 8.46
N GLU A 210 -4.41 -21.13 8.83
CA GLU A 210 -5.75 -20.86 8.29
C GLU A 210 -5.87 -19.37 7.92
N VAL A 211 -6.27 -19.11 6.69
CA VAL A 211 -6.58 -17.76 6.21
C VAL A 211 -8.02 -17.41 6.56
N ASP A 212 -8.27 -16.19 7.06
CA ASP A 212 -9.63 -15.68 7.30
C ASP A 212 -10.37 -15.50 5.96
N ASN A 213 -11.17 -16.51 5.63
CA ASN A 213 -11.93 -16.54 4.40
C ASN A 213 -13.05 -15.50 4.34
N ILE A 214 -13.59 -15.08 5.48
CA ILE A 214 -14.65 -14.07 5.53
C ILE A 214 -14.04 -12.74 5.12
N ARG A 215 -12.94 -12.36 5.76
CA ARG A 215 -12.21 -11.12 5.45
C ARG A 215 -11.69 -11.12 4.00
N ARG A 216 -11.09 -12.22 3.53
CA ARG A 216 -10.60 -12.34 2.15
C ARG A 216 -11.70 -12.05 1.13
N ARG A 217 -12.90 -12.61 1.31
CA ARG A 217 -14.04 -12.39 0.40
C ARG A 217 -14.57 -10.94 0.43
N GLN A 218 -14.34 -10.20 1.50
CA GLN A 218 -14.72 -8.79 1.59
C GLN A 218 -13.71 -7.88 0.86
N LEU A 219 -12.47 -8.34 0.68
CA LEU A 219 -11.40 -7.59 0.02
C LEU A 219 -11.28 -7.88 -1.49
N MET A 220 -11.87 -8.98 -1.97
CA MET A 220 -11.92 -9.38 -3.38
C MET A 220 -13.14 -8.77 -4.08
#